data_fe02432171417c836851b6c057c49c53
#
_entry.id   fe02432171417c836851b6c057c49c53
#
_cell.length_a   1.000
_cell.length_b   1.000
_cell.length_c   1.000
_cell.angle_alpha   90.00
_cell.angle_beta   90.00
_cell.angle_gamma   90.00
#
_symmetry.space_group_name_H-M   'P 1'
#
loop_
_entity.id
_entity.type
_entity.pdbx_description
1 polymer ?
#
loop_
_entity_poly.entity_id
_entity_poly.type
_entity_poly.pdbx_seq_one_letter_code
_entity_poly.pdbx_strand_id
1 'polypeptide(L)' 'MNNAPHLYFAWQQLVEKSQLMLRLATEEQWDELIASEMAYVNAVQEIAHLTEEID' A
#
# COMPACT_ATOMS: atom_id res chain seq x y z
N MET A 1 -17.06 10.41 -14.39
CA MET A 1 -16.54 10.39 -14.15
C MET A 1 -16.02 10.27 -13.28
N ASN A 2 -15.73 10.08 -12.75
CA ASN A 2 -15.17 10.03 -12.06
C ASN A 2 -14.48 9.60 -11.66
N ASN A 3 -14.16 9.22 -11.73
CA ASN A 3 -13.15 9.11 -11.50
C ASN A 3 -12.69 8.69 -10.42
N ALA A 4 -11.74 8.22 -10.29
CA ALA A 4 -11.32 7.75 -9.04
C ALA A 4 -9.85 8.04 -8.86
N PRO A 5 -9.50 9.31 -8.78
CA PRO A 5 -8.10 9.66 -8.57
C PRO A 5 -7.60 9.14 -7.21
N HIS A 6 -8.48 9.08 -6.22
CA HIS A 6 -8.07 8.55 -4.91
C HIS A 6 -7.70 7.07 -5.01
N LEU A 7 -8.47 6.32 -5.76
CA LEU A 7 -8.19 4.90 -5.91
C LEU A 7 -6.87 4.67 -6.66
N TYR A 8 -6.66 5.44 -7.71
CA TYR A 8 -5.41 5.33 -8.46
C TYR A 8 -4.21 5.66 -7.57
N PHE A 9 -4.34 6.72 -6.79
CA PHE A 9 -3.26 7.14 -5.90
C PHE A 9 -2.99 6.07 -4.84
N ALA A 10 -4.06 5.48 -4.31
CA ALA A 10 -3.92 4.44 -3.31
C ALA A 10 -3.19 3.22 -3.88
N TRP A 11 -3.52 2.84 -5.11
CA TRP A 11 -2.82 1.75 -5.76
C TRP A 11 -1.35 2.04 -5.98
N GLN A 12 -1.04 3.29 -6.36
CA GLN A 12 0.35 3.67 -6.53
C GLN A 12 1.10 3.57 -5.22
N GLN A 13 0.48 4.01 -4.13
CA GLN A 13 1.09 3.90 -2.81
C GLN A 13 1.36 2.45 -2.46
N LEU A 14 0.44 1.59 -2.79
CA LEU A 14 0.59 0.17 -2.50
C LEU A 14 1.78 -0.40 -3.27
N VAL A 15 1.90 -0.07 -4.53
CA VAL A 15 3.01 -0.55 -5.34
C VAL A 15 4.35 -0.06 -4.79
N GLU A 16 4.41 1.21 -4.43
CA GLU A 16 5.64 1.77 -3.90
C GLU A 16 6.03 1.11 -2.58
N LYS A 17 5.04 0.85 -1.73
CA LYS A 17 5.33 0.21 -0.46
C LYS A 17 5.79 -1.22 -0.64
N SER A 18 5.22 -1.92 -1.62
CA SER A 18 5.65 -3.30 -1.88
C SER A 18 7.08 -3.33 -2.38
N GLN A 19 7.47 -2.36 -3.19
CA GLN A 19 8.84 -2.29 -3.67
C GLN A 19 9.80 -1.97 -2.54
N LEU A 20 9.39 -1.10 -1.63
CA LEU A 20 10.21 -0.79 -0.47
C LEU A 20 10.40 -2.02 0.40
N MET A 21 9.33 -2.78 0.61
CA MET A 21 9.43 -3.99 1.42
C MET A 21 10.40 -4.98 0.80
N LEU A 22 10.34 -5.13 -0.51
CA LEU A 22 11.25 -6.04 -1.19
C LEU A 22 12.70 -5.61 -1.00
N ARG A 23 12.95 -4.31 -1.12
CA ARG A 23 14.31 -3.81 -0.95
C ARG A 23 14.79 -3.99 0.49
N LEU A 24 13.92 -3.70 1.46
CA LEU A 24 14.28 -3.85 2.85
C LEU A 24 14.60 -5.31 3.18
N ALA A 25 13.82 -6.23 2.63
CA ALA A 25 14.07 -7.64 2.85
C ALA A 25 15.39 -8.06 2.22
N THR A 26 15.69 -7.55 1.04
CA THR A 26 16.94 -7.84 0.36
C THR A 26 18.13 -7.34 1.16
N GLU A 27 17.95 -6.19 1.81
CA GLU A 27 19.03 -5.60 2.61
C GLU A 27 19.00 -6.08 4.05
N GLU A 28 18.10 -6.98 4.39
CA GLU A 28 18.00 -7.56 5.73
C GLU A 28 17.70 -6.51 6.79
N GLN A 29 16.94 -5.50 6.41
CA GLN A 29 16.52 -4.45 7.34
C GLN A 29 15.20 -4.87 7.98
N TRP A 30 15.28 -5.82 8.90
CA TRP A 30 14.09 -6.49 9.40
C TRP A 30 13.17 -5.58 10.21
N ASP A 31 13.75 -4.69 11.04
CA ASP A 31 12.92 -3.79 11.84
C ASP A 31 12.15 -2.84 10.95
N GLU A 32 12.81 -2.31 9.92
CA GLU A 32 12.16 -1.39 9.02
C GLU A 32 11.16 -2.13 8.13
N LEU A 33 11.44 -3.38 7.84
CA LEU A 33 10.51 -4.18 7.06
C LEU A 33 9.19 -4.36 7.81
N ILE A 34 9.27 -4.61 9.11
CA ILE A 34 8.06 -4.77 9.91
C ILE A 34 7.23 -3.49 9.89
N ALA A 35 7.89 -2.34 10.04
CA ALA A 35 7.18 -1.06 9.98
C ALA A 35 6.55 -0.84 8.62
N SER A 36 7.27 -1.20 7.55
CA SER A 36 6.74 -1.06 6.20
C SER A 36 5.56 -1.98 5.98
N GLU A 37 5.61 -3.17 6.57
CA GLU A 37 4.52 -4.12 6.44
C GLU A 37 3.24 -3.56 7.03
N MET A 38 3.34 -2.90 8.17
CA MET A 38 2.17 -2.29 8.78
C MET A 38 1.59 -1.19 7.90
N ALA A 39 2.44 -0.39 7.30
CA ALA A 39 1.98 0.64 6.39
C ALA A 39 1.33 0.02 5.15
N TYR A 40 1.86 -1.10 4.69
CA TYR A 40 1.31 -1.80 3.56
C TYR A 40 -0.10 -2.31 3.86
N VAL A 41 -0.28 -2.90 5.04
CA VAL A 41 -1.59 -3.40 5.45
C VAL A 41 -2.59 -2.25 5.53
N ASN A 42 -2.17 -1.12 6.07
CA ASN A 42 -3.05 0.05 6.14
C ASN A 42 -3.47 0.50 4.74
N ALA A 43 -2.55 0.48 3.80
CA ALA A 43 -2.87 0.87 2.43
C ALA A 43 -3.84 -0.10 1.80
N VAL A 44 -3.68 -1.39 2.06
CA VAL A 44 -4.60 -2.40 1.54
C VAL A 44 -5.99 -2.18 2.11
N GLN A 45 -6.08 -1.89 3.40
CA GLN A 45 -7.36 -1.66 4.03
C GLN A 45 -8.05 -0.43 3.45
N GLU A 46 -7.27 0.60 3.15
CA GLU A 46 -7.85 1.80 2.57
C GLU A 46 -8.41 1.51 1.19
N ILE A 47 -7.71 0.73 0.38
CA ILE A 47 -8.20 0.37 -0.93
C ILE A 47 -9.47 -0.45 -0.82
N ALA A 48 -9.50 -1.39 0.11
CA ALA A 48 -10.70 -2.19 0.32
C ALA A 48 -11.88 -1.31 0.72
N HIS A 49 -11.62 -0.33 1.57
CA HIS A 49 -12.67 0.58 2.01
C HIS A 49 -13.19 1.41 0.85
N LEU A 50 -12.29 1.89 0.01
CA LEU A 50 -12.69 2.69 -1.14
C LEU A 50 -13.54 1.89 -2.11
N THR A 51 -13.17 0.64 -2.33
CA THR A 51 -13.92 -0.19 -3.26
C THR A 51 -15.29 -0.58 -2.70
N GLU A 52 -15.40 -0.68 -1.39
CA GLU A 52 -16.69 -0.99 -0.80
C GLU A 52 -17.71 0.11 -1.05
N GLU A 53 -17.24 1.34 -1.15
CA GLU A 53 -18.15 2.46 -1.35
C GLU A 53 -18.67 2.54 -2.77
N ILE A 54 -18.09 1.80 -3.67
CA ILE A 54 -18.53 1.81 -5.06
C ILE A 54 -19.89 1.13 -5.18
N ASP A 55 -20.15 0.18 -4.37
CA ASP A 55 -21.39 -0.54 -4.39
C ASP A 55 -22.53 0.35 -3.89
#